data_21df5d8c130dcd1c052dac038d205781
#
_entry.id   21df5d8c130dcd1c052dac038d205781
#
_cell.length_a   1.000
_cell.length_b   1.000
_cell.length_c   1.000
_cell.angle_alpha   90.00
_cell.angle_beta   90.00
_cell.angle_gamma   90.00
#
_symmetry.space_group_name_H-M   'P 1'
#
loop_
_entity.id
_entity.type
_entity.pdbx_description
1 polymer ?
#
loop_
_entity_poly.entity_id
_entity_poly.type
_entity_poly.pdbx_seq_one_letter_code
_entity_poly.pdbx_strand_id
1 'polypeptide(L)'
;MKTLLISLLGTGLLLTGCGSTSKRIQALKPEPGNTTDVVYQQSTSFISLPVSISVADLETQTNKLFMGVVYEDNNIKDDDIALKVWKTAPIKFIEKNGKLQSVVPLKVNAKVRYGTTAMGIDMYDTREFDLNASITFNSKVSLSNWKMSTDTTIETLEWTESPTVTIAGKKIAITYLINPAVKLFKTRIENELDKAITESVNFKPQVLDALQGLSKPFLTSEQYETWFKLTPVELYVTDAQLNKKQITMNMGLKCTMETSVGQEPKSTFKKESVTLKAVKTMPEKVSAIVAAVSTYESASKIITKNFQGQEFGDGKRKVVVQKVDLWSKDSKMIVALEMTGSINGTIYLSGIPNYNLVTKEIYFDQMDYVLDTKSTLMRTANWLASGVILKKIQETCRYSIKENLEDGKKSMLPYLTNYSPMPGIFVNGTLDDFEFDKIELTNNAIIAFIKGSGQINLKVDGMK
;
A
#
# COMPACT_ATOMS: atom_id res chain seq x y z
N MET A 1 81.83 -23.10 -37.27
CA MET A 1 83.20 -22.69 -37.08
C MET A 1 83.32 -22.20 -35.59
N LYS A 2 84.15 -22.91 -34.89
CA LYS A 2 85.03 -22.50 -33.75
C LYS A 2 84.35 -21.85 -32.58
N THR A 3 84.21 -22.61 -31.48
CA THR A 3 85.14 -22.81 -30.35
C THR A 3 85.37 -21.52 -29.57
N LEU A 4 85.10 -21.47 -28.26
CA LEU A 4 85.97 -21.92 -27.18
C LEU A 4 85.32 -21.61 -25.80
N LEU A 5 85.43 -22.60 -24.93
CA LEU A 5 85.50 -22.57 -23.47
C LEU A 5 86.16 -21.31 -22.88
N ILE A 6 85.68 -20.89 -21.69
CA ILE A 6 86.60 -20.80 -20.50
C ILE A 6 85.73 -20.67 -19.24
N SER A 7 86.05 -21.53 -18.28
CA SER A 7 85.57 -21.58 -16.89
C SER A 7 86.17 -20.42 -16.08
N LEU A 8 85.46 -19.89 -15.09
CA LEU A 8 86.10 -19.59 -13.78
C LEU A 8 85.06 -19.48 -12.64
N LEU A 9 85.41 -20.18 -11.63
CA LEU A 9 84.88 -20.14 -10.25
C LEU A 9 84.62 -18.75 -9.73
N GLY A 10 83.61 -18.68 -8.84
CA GLY A 10 83.78 -17.72 -7.78
C GLY A 10 82.47 -17.28 -7.09
N THR A 11 82.37 -17.74 -5.87
CA THR A 11 81.68 -17.15 -4.74
C THR A 11 80.16 -17.20 -4.68
N GLY A 12 79.70 -18.17 -3.93
CA GLY A 12 78.32 -18.19 -3.38
C GLY A 12 78.10 -17.00 -2.45
N LEU A 13 77.18 -16.17 -2.86
CA LEU A 13 76.45 -15.28 -1.92
C LEU A 13 75.17 -15.98 -1.54
N LEU A 14 75.20 -16.62 -0.39
CA LEU A 14 73.98 -17.03 0.34
C LEU A 14 73.20 -15.75 0.67
N LEU A 15 72.32 -15.30 -0.24
CA LEU A 15 71.26 -14.42 0.17
C LEU A 15 70.30 -15.25 1.02
N THR A 16 70.56 -15.29 2.33
CA THR A 16 69.53 -15.63 3.31
C THR A 16 68.41 -14.56 3.20
N GLY A 17 67.48 -14.75 2.30
CA GLY A 17 66.25 -14.07 2.34
C GLY A 17 65.57 -14.39 3.67
N CYS A 18 65.61 -13.47 4.63
CA CYS A 18 64.70 -13.49 5.75
C CYS A 18 63.25 -13.37 5.19
N GLY A 19 62.73 -14.44 4.62
CA GLY A 19 61.33 -14.61 4.43
C GLY A 19 60.70 -14.67 5.81
N SER A 20 60.05 -13.59 6.22
CA SER A 20 59.17 -13.65 7.38
C SER A 20 58.08 -14.66 7.01
N THR A 21 58.23 -15.89 7.51
CA THR A 21 57.18 -16.91 7.39
C THR A 21 55.98 -16.41 8.20
N SER A 22 55.07 -15.74 7.49
CA SER A 22 53.82 -15.34 8.10
C SER A 22 53.11 -16.62 8.57
N LYS A 23 52.80 -16.68 9.87
CA LYS A 23 52.12 -17.83 10.44
C LYS A 23 50.70 -17.90 9.85
N ARG A 24 50.31 -19.09 9.40
CA ARG A 24 49.00 -19.35 8.87
C ARG A 24 48.08 -19.90 9.96
N ILE A 25 46.88 -19.27 10.12
CA ILE A 25 45.82 -19.77 10.99
C ILE A 25 45.02 -20.81 10.22
N GLN A 26 44.81 -21.96 10.85
CA GLN A 26 43.93 -23.02 10.32
C GLN A 26 42.89 -23.36 11.41
N ALA A 27 41.92 -22.45 11.62
CA ALA A 27 40.80 -22.72 12.49
C ALA A 27 39.70 -23.47 11.71
N LEU A 28 39.00 -24.36 12.40
CA LEU A 28 37.87 -25.05 11.80
C LEU A 28 36.71 -24.07 11.53
N LYS A 29 36.19 -24.10 10.29
CA LYS A 29 35.03 -23.30 9.92
C LYS A 29 33.81 -23.83 10.66
N PRO A 30 33.10 -22.99 11.45
CA PRO A 30 31.80 -23.38 12.01
C PRO A 30 30.80 -23.67 10.89
N GLU A 31 30.17 -24.84 10.91
CA GLU A 31 29.14 -25.15 9.93
C GLU A 31 27.94 -24.19 10.07
N PRO A 32 27.36 -23.71 8.96
CA PRO A 32 26.12 -22.96 8.99
C PRO A 32 25.00 -23.77 9.64
N GLY A 33 24.00 -23.07 10.20
CA GLY A 33 22.74 -23.73 10.58
C GLY A 33 22.07 -24.39 9.37
N ASN A 34 21.16 -25.34 9.61
CA ASN A 34 20.42 -26.00 8.54
C ASN A 34 19.71 -24.98 7.66
N THR A 35 19.93 -25.06 6.35
CA THR A 35 19.33 -24.14 5.37
C THR A 35 17.89 -24.51 5.12
N THR A 36 16.99 -23.78 5.76
CA THR A 36 15.58 -23.73 5.38
C THR A 36 15.29 -22.36 4.77
N ASP A 37 14.18 -22.23 4.07
CA ASP A 37 13.73 -20.94 3.55
C ASP A 37 13.67 -19.88 4.67
N VAL A 38 13.77 -18.61 4.31
CA VAL A 38 13.62 -17.52 5.27
C VAL A 38 12.25 -17.61 5.92
N VAL A 39 12.21 -18.03 7.17
CA VAL A 39 10.99 -18.13 7.96
C VAL A 39 11.08 -17.12 9.10
N TYR A 40 10.22 -16.13 9.07
CA TYR A 40 10.04 -15.19 10.17
C TYR A 40 8.55 -14.85 10.32
N GLN A 41 8.16 -14.44 11.51
CA GLN A 41 6.80 -14.01 11.74
C GLN A 41 6.57 -12.65 11.08
N GLN A 42 5.79 -12.63 10.01
CA GLN A 42 5.43 -11.39 9.31
C GLN A 42 4.61 -10.49 10.22
N SER A 43 5.09 -9.29 10.47
CA SER A 43 4.35 -8.26 11.18
C SER A 43 3.36 -7.57 10.24
N THR A 44 2.17 -7.32 10.73
CA THR A 44 1.14 -6.63 9.96
C THR A 44 1.16 -5.14 10.25
N SER A 45 1.03 -4.36 9.19
CA SER A 45 0.89 -2.91 9.20
C SER A 45 -0.55 -2.52 8.97
N PHE A 46 -0.95 -1.40 9.50
CA PHE A 46 -2.26 -0.81 9.27
C PHE A 46 -2.10 0.60 8.70
N ILE A 47 -2.66 0.85 7.52
CA ILE A 47 -2.65 2.14 6.86
C ILE A 47 -4.07 2.68 6.87
N SER A 48 -4.31 3.76 7.61
CA SER A 48 -5.59 4.48 7.62
C SER A 48 -5.62 5.47 6.47
N LEU A 49 -6.66 5.38 5.64
CA LEU A 49 -6.83 6.15 4.42
C LEU A 49 -8.21 6.83 4.46
N PRO A 50 -8.33 8.03 5.05
CA PRO A 50 -9.56 8.80 4.93
C PRO A 50 -9.79 9.17 3.46
N VAL A 51 -10.97 8.82 2.95
CA VAL A 51 -11.40 9.06 1.56
C VAL A 51 -12.47 10.12 1.57
N SER A 52 -12.35 11.10 0.68
CA SER A 52 -13.39 12.10 0.45
C SER A 52 -13.78 12.14 -1.02
N ILE A 53 -15.09 12.10 -1.27
CA ILE A 53 -15.71 12.21 -2.60
C ILE A 53 -16.44 13.55 -2.65
N SER A 54 -16.13 14.38 -3.64
CA SER A 54 -16.82 15.65 -3.84
C SER A 54 -18.28 15.43 -4.22
N VAL A 55 -19.20 16.14 -3.59
CA VAL A 55 -20.61 16.14 -3.99
C VAL A 55 -20.77 16.67 -5.42
N ALA A 56 -19.93 17.62 -5.85
CA ALA A 56 -19.95 18.17 -7.20
C ALA A 56 -19.51 17.12 -8.25
N ASP A 57 -18.54 16.26 -7.94
CA ASP A 57 -18.15 15.17 -8.83
C ASP A 57 -19.26 14.11 -8.93
N LEU A 58 -19.85 13.74 -7.79
CA LEU A 58 -21.01 12.85 -7.75
C LEU A 58 -22.15 13.41 -8.62
N GLU A 59 -22.46 14.70 -8.50
CA GLU A 59 -23.46 15.41 -9.29
C GLU A 59 -23.14 15.30 -10.79
N THR A 60 -21.89 15.56 -11.16
CA THR A 60 -21.44 15.48 -12.55
C THR A 60 -21.60 14.08 -13.14
N GLN A 61 -21.16 13.06 -12.42
CA GLN A 61 -21.24 11.67 -12.89
C GLN A 61 -22.69 11.17 -12.91
N THR A 62 -23.49 11.47 -11.88
CA THR A 62 -24.91 11.10 -11.86
C THR A 62 -25.67 11.72 -13.03
N ASN A 63 -25.39 12.98 -13.37
CA ASN A 63 -26.01 13.65 -14.51
C ASN A 63 -25.65 13.05 -15.86
N LYS A 64 -24.49 12.40 -16.00
CA LYS A 64 -24.13 11.66 -17.22
C LYS A 64 -24.94 10.37 -17.38
N LEU A 65 -25.29 9.73 -16.27
CA LEU A 65 -26.03 8.46 -16.27
C LEU A 65 -27.54 8.66 -16.24
N PHE A 66 -28.01 9.62 -15.43
CA PHE A 66 -29.43 9.93 -15.28
C PHE A 66 -29.80 11.07 -16.20
N MET A 67 -30.10 10.76 -17.48
CA MET A 67 -30.46 11.75 -18.52
C MET A 67 -31.48 11.21 -19.48
N GLY A 68 -32.11 12.14 -20.18
CA GLY A 68 -33.12 11.81 -21.22
C GLY A 68 -34.44 11.35 -20.62
N VAL A 69 -35.00 10.26 -21.15
CA VAL A 69 -36.22 9.63 -20.64
C VAL A 69 -35.90 8.87 -19.37
N VAL A 70 -36.51 9.30 -18.27
CA VAL A 70 -36.32 8.71 -16.94
C VAL A 70 -37.41 7.72 -16.53
N TYR A 71 -38.56 7.79 -17.24
CA TYR A 71 -39.63 6.81 -17.13
C TYR A 71 -40.41 6.77 -18.43
N GLU A 72 -40.80 5.59 -18.86
CA GLU A 72 -41.68 5.39 -20.03
C GLU A 72 -42.59 4.20 -19.77
N ASP A 73 -43.89 4.45 -19.93
CA ASP A 73 -44.97 3.47 -19.97
C ASP A 73 -45.84 3.74 -21.18
N ASN A 74 -45.81 2.84 -22.16
CA ASN A 74 -46.52 2.97 -23.40
C ASN A 74 -47.81 2.13 -23.43
N ASN A 75 -48.14 1.40 -22.35
CA ASN A 75 -49.29 0.51 -22.32
C ASN A 75 -50.53 1.16 -21.72
N ILE A 76 -51.28 1.86 -22.53
CA ILE A 76 -52.54 2.53 -22.12
C ILE A 76 -53.69 1.54 -21.82
N LYS A 77 -53.50 0.22 -22.07
CA LYS A 77 -54.60 -0.75 -21.97
C LYS A 77 -54.74 -1.37 -20.60
N ASP A 78 -53.72 -1.31 -19.75
CA ASP A 78 -53.71 -1.95 -18.44
C ASP A 78 -54.30 -1.07 -17.32
N ASP A 79 -54.07 0.24 -17.40
CA ASP A 79 -54.53 1.19 -16.39
C ASP A 79 -55.13 2.49 -16.97
N ASP A 80 -55.39 2.52 -18.29
CA ASP A 80 -55.90 3.67 -19.03
C ASP A 80 -54.95 4.88 -19.06
N ILE A 81 -53.66 4.72 -18.74
CA ILE A 81 -52.69 5.79 -18.74
C ILE A 81 -51.40 5.32 -19.41
N ALA A 82 -50.81 6.13 -20.29
CA ALA A 82 -49.45 6.00 -20.76
C ALA A 82 -48.66 7.25 -20.36
N LEU A 83 -47.44 7.08 -19.88
CA LEU A 83 -46.62 8.16 -19.38
C LEU A 83 -45.23 8.12 -20.00
N LYS A 84 -44.74 9.32 -20.34
CA LYS A 84 -43.30 9.50 -20.68
C LYS A 84 -42.76 10.70 -19.93
N VAL A 85 -41.66 10.48 -19.20
CA VAL A 85 -41.08 11.47 -18.28
C VAL A 85 -39.66 11.76 -18.66
N TRP A 86 -39.32 13.02 -18.81
CA TRP A 86 -37.96 13.50 -19.10
C TRP A 86 -37.45 14.40 -17.99
N LYS A 87 -36.17 14.27 -17.70
CA LYS A 87 -35.41 15.26 -16.93
C LYS A 87 -35.14 16.48 -17.82
N THR A 88 -35.52 17.69 -17.38
CA THR A 88 -35.38 18.93 -18.17
C THR A 88 -34.17 19.78 -17.80
N ALA A 89 -33.52 19.52 -16.64
CA ALA A 89 -32.32 20.22 -16.20
C ALA A 89 -31.41 19.30 -15.41
N PRO A 90 -30.11 19.64 -15.26
CA PRO A 90 -29.17 18.88 -14.43
C PRO A 90 -29.66 18.79 -12.98
N ILE A 91 -29.42 17.62 -12.36
CA ILE A 91 -29.61 17.40 -10.93
C ILE A 91 -28.56 18.18 -10.18
N LYS A 92 -28.96 18.84 -9.10
CA LYS A 92 -28.05 19.42 -8.10
C LYS A 92 -28.27 18.73 -6.77
N PHE A 93 -27.18 18.34 -6.12
CA PHE A 93 -27.21 17.75 -4.80
C PHE A 93 -26.84 18.78 -3.73
N ILE A 94 -27.65 18.80 -2.69
CA ILE A 94 -27.36 19.55 -1.46
C ILE A 94 -27.44 18.62 -0.26
N GLU A 95 -26.62 18.87 0.76
CA GLU A 95 -26.75 18.17 2.03
C GLU A 95 -27.87 18.81 2.86
N LYS A 96 -28.77 17.98 3.35
CA LYS A 96 -29.83 18.37 4.28
C LYS A 96 -30.08 17.25 5.30
N ASN A 97 -29.79 17.50 6.57
CA ASN A 97 -30.02 16.56 7.65
C ASN A 97 -29.30 15.19 7.46
N GLY A 98 -28.07 15.20 6.96
CA GLY A 98 -27.29 13.98 6.68
C GLY A 98 -27.75 13.19 5.46
N LYS A 99 -28.61 13.75 4.62
CA LYS A 99 -29.07 13.16 3.36
C LYS A 99 -28.68 14.04 2.18
N LEU A 100 -28.51 13.41 1.01
CA LEU A 100 -28.45 14.13 -0.26
C LEU A 100 -29.85 14.50 -0.69
N GLN A 101 -30.18 15.78 -0.64
CA GLN A 101 -31.40 16.29 -1.23
C GLN A 101 -31.14 16.76 -2.64
N SER A 102 -32.04 16.44 -3.57
CA SER A 102 -32.00 16.93 -4.94
C SER A 102 -33.39 17.37 -5.41
N VAL A 103 -33.41 18.42 -6.23
CA VAL A 103 -34.63 18.89 -6.92
C VAL A 103 -34.43 18.66 -8.41
N VAL A 104 -35.33 17.90 -9.01
CA VAL A 104 -35.28 17.50 -10.42
C VAL A 104 -36.50 18.03 -11.16
N PRO A 105 -36.32 19.00 -12.08
CA PRO A 105 -37.36 19.44 -12.95
C PRO A 105 -37.65 18.38 -14.01
N LEU A 106 -38.91 18.10 -14.20
CA LEU A 106 -39.40 17.07 -15.11
C LEU A 106 -40.42 17.64 -16.11
N LYS A 107 -40.39 17.11 -17.32
CA LYS A 107 -41.51 17.18 -18.28
C LYS A 107 -42.19 15.83 -18.32
N VAL A 108 -43.48 15.82 -18.19
CA VAL A 108 -44.34 14.62 -18.22
C VAL A 108 -45.31 14.73 -19.40
N ASN A 109 -45.23 13.81 -20.32
CA ASN A 109 -46.27 13.61 -21.31
C ASN A 109 -47.16 12.48 -20.80
N ALA A 110 -48.44 12.77 -20.60
CA ALA A 110 -49.42 11.84 -20.09
C ALA A 110 -50.53 11.64 -21.15
N LYS A 111 -50.74 10.41 -21.54
CA LYS A 111 -51.87 9.98 -22.38
C LYS A 111 -52.88 9.30 -21.48
N VAL A 112 -54.08 9.83 -21.38
CA VAL A 112 -55.13 9.32 -20.52
C VAL A 112 -56.32 8.89 -21.38
N ARG A 113 -56.70 7.64 -21.24
CA ARG A 113 -57.90 7.08 -21.82
C ARG A 113 -59.02 7.15 -20.78
N TYR A 114 -60.11 7.76 -21.11
CA TYR A 114 -61.28 7.89 -20.24
C TYR A 114 -62.60 7.61 -21.01
N GLY A 115 -63.51 6.99 -20.31
CA GLY A 115 -64.81 6.62 -20.94
C GLY A 115 -65.48 5.50 -20.15
N THR A 116 -66.45 4.88 -20.76
CA THR A 116 -67.21 3.78 -20.20
C THR A 116 -67.74 2.89 -21.33
N THR A 117 -67.96 1.62 -21.01
CA THR A 117 -68.75 0.72 -21.89
C THR A 117 -70.16 0.71 -21.43
N ALA A 118 -71.12 1.18 -22.29
CA ALA A 118 -72.52 1.19 -22.01
C ALA A 118 -73.25 0.39 -23.10
N MET A 119 -74.10 -0.56 -22.72
CA MET A 119 -74.93 -1.40 -23.65
C MET A 119 -74.06 -2.16 -24.67
N GLY A 120 -72.78 -2.57 -24.30
CA GLY A 120 -71.87 -3.25 -25.22
C GLY A 120 -71.17 -2.35 -26.23
N ILE A 121 -71.34 -1.03 -26.13
CA ILE A 121 -70.62 -0.05 -26.95
C ILE A 121 -69.59 0.65 -26.12
N ASP A 122 -68.34 0.56 -26.60
CA ASP A 122 -67.17 1.22 -25.95
C ASP A 122 -67.16 2.69 -26.33
N MET A 123 -67.34 3.58 -25.35
CA MET A 123 -67.28 5.03 -25.49
C MET A 123 -66.05 5.56 -24.74
N TYR A 124 -64.86 5.38 -25.33
CA TYR A 124 -63.61 5.87 -24.79
C TYR A 124 -63.05 6.98 -25.68
N ASP A 125 -62.49 8.00 -25.01
CA ASP A 125 -61.70 9.05 -25.66
C ASP A 125 -60.28 9.02 -25.04
N THR A 126 -59.30 9.43 -25.82
CA THR A 126 -57.92 9.50 -25.36
C THR A 126 -57.40 10.91 -25.55
N ARG A 127 -56.83 11.47 -24.48
CA ARG A 127 -56.22 12.80 -24.54
C ARG A 127 -54.82 12.78 -24.07
N GLU A 128 -53.99 13.62 -24.66
CA GLU A 128 -52.58 13.80 -24.38
C GLU A 128 -52.35 15.15 -23.72
N PHE A 129 -51.50 15.16 -22.69
CA PHE A 129 -51.17 16.32 -21.88
C PHE A 129 -49.66 16.43 -21.70
N ASP A 130 -49.12 17.63 -21.94
CA ASP A 130 -47.78 17.99 -21.53
C ASP A 130 -47.84 18.74 -20.20
N LEU A 131 -47.15 18.23 -19.20
CA LEU A 131 -47.15 18.75 -17.85
C LEU A 131 -45.71 18.99 -17.40
N ASN A 132 -45.49 20.03 -16.61
CA ASN A 132 -44.22 20.28 -15.96
C ASN A 132 -44.36 20.01 -14.46
N ALA A 133 -43.36 19.34 -13.90
CA ALA A 133 -43.33 19.01 -12.48
C ALA A 133 -41.93 19.22 -11.93
N SER A 134 -41.83 19.34 -10.62
CA SER A 134 -40.59 19.32 -9.87
C SER A 134 -40.69 18.25 -8.79
N ILE A 135 -39.69 17.39 -8.75
CA ILE A 135 -39.59 16.36 -7.71
C ILE A 135 -38.39 16.67 -6.78
N THR A 136 -38.66 16.61 -5.48
CA THR A 136 -37.62 16.66 -4.45
C THR A 136 -37.37 15.26 -3.93
N PHE A 137 -36.11 14.82 -4.01
CA PHE A 137 -35.63 13.54 -3.51
C PHE A 137 -34.79 13.75 -2.27
N ASN A 138 -34.87 12.80 -1.35
CA ASN A 138 -33.91 12.61 -0.25
C ASN A 138 -33.25 11.23 -0.35
N SER A 139 -31.95 11.20 -0.56
CA SER A 139 -31.16 9.97 -0.71
C SER A 139 -30.28 9.78 0.52
N LYS A 140 -30.48 8.66 1.23
CA LYS A 140 -29.57 8.23 2.31
C LYS A 140 -28.43 7.46 1.68
N VAL A 141 -27.19 7.92 1.90
CA VAL A 141 -25.98 7.27 1.38
C VAL A 141 -25.52 6.18 2.34
N SER A 142 -25.17 5.03 1.81
CA SER A 142 -24.56 3.92 2.54
C SER A 142 -23.49 3.25 1.69
N LEU A 143 -22.54 2.56 2.35
CA LEU A 143 -21.49 1.80 1.68
C LEU A 143 -21.54 0.36 2.16
N SER A 144 -21.70 -0.59 1.25
CA SER A 144 -21.62 -2.02 1.54
C SER A 144 -21.05 -2.80 0.36
N ASN A 145 -20.25 -3.82 0.63
CA ASN A 145 -19.71 -4.73 -0.40
C ASN A 145 -19.13 -4.02 -1.63
N TRP A 146 -18.27 -3.02 -1.43
CA TRP A 146 -17.64 -2.24 -2.48
C TRP A 146 -18.57 -1.30 -3.28
N LYS A 147 -19.84 -1.19 -2.90
CA LYS A 147 -20.79 -0.35 -3.59
C LYS A 147 -21.28 0.75 -2.68
N MET A 148 -21.17 1.97 -3.15
CA MET A 148 -21.95 3.05 -2.60
C MET A 148 -23.38 2.85 -3.09
N SER A 149 -24.32 2.75 -2.18
CA SER A 149 -25.75 2.63 -2.47
C SER A 149 -26.49 3.80 -1.85
N THR A 150 -27.57 4.16 -2.48
CA THR A 150 -28.51 5.14 -1.94
C THR A 150 -29.86 4.47 -1.72
N ASP A 151 -30.56 4.98 -0.72
CA ASP A 151 -31.98 4.69 -0.48
C ASP A 151 -32.72 6.03 -0.68
N THR A 152 -33.23 6.19 -1.88
CA THR A 152 -33.85 7.44 -2.34
C THR A 152 -35.35 7.38 -2.12
N THR A 153 -35.88 8.43 -1.52
CA THR A 153 -37.30 8.61 -1.31
C THR A 153 -37.76 9.97 -1.88
N ILE A 154 -38.92 10.00 -2.52
CA ILE A 154 -39.53 11.25 -2.96
C ILE A 154 -40.15 11.94 -1.75
N GLU A 155 -39.69 13.17 -1.44
CA GLU A 155 -40.25 14.02 -0.41
C GLU A 155 -41.47 14.75 -0.93
N THR A 156 -41.34 15.41 -2.10
CA THR A 156 -42.44 16.15 -2.73
C THR A 156 -42.47 15.93 -4.25
N LEU A 157 -43.68 16.00 -4.81
CA LEU A 157 -43.92 16.16 -6.25
C LEU A 157 -44.85 17.35 -6.41
N GLU A 158 -44.36 18.37 -7.04
CA GLU A 158 -45.09 19.62 -7.29
C GLU A 158 -45.30 19.82 -8.77
N TRP A 159 -46.55 19.98 -9.18
CA TRP A 159 -46.87 20.36 -10.54
C TRP A 159 -46.68 21.87 -10.72
N THR A 160 -46.00 22.30 -11.76
CA THR A 160 -45.78 23.71 -12.07
C THR A 160 -47.12 24.36 -12.45
N GLU A 161 -47.96 23.59 -13.11
CA GLU A 161 -49.35 23.98 -13.48
C GLU A 161 -50.27 22.84 -13.07
N SER A 162 -51.42 23.19 -12.48
CA SER A 162 -52.42 22.17 -12.15
C SER A 162 -52.95 21.52 -13.44
N PRO A 163 -52.81 20.18 -13.59
CA PRO A 163 -53.34 19.49 -14.76
C PRO A 163 -54.84 19.68 -14.82
N THR A 164 -55.33 20.35 -15.85
CA THR A 164 -56.76 20.60 -16.05
C THR A 164 -57.17 20.27 -17.48
N VAL A 165 -58.38 19.78 -17.62
CA VAL A 165 -59.06 19.61 -18.92
C VAL A 165 -60.23 20.59 -19.00
N THR A 166 -60.39 21.20 -20.16
CA THR A 166 -61.58 22.04 -20.43
C THR A 166 -62.62 21.15 -21.04
N ILE A 167 -63.73 20.90 -20.31
CA ILE A 167 -64.92 20.18 -20.79
C ILE A 167 -66.13 21.16 -20.75
N ALA A 168 -66.78 21.34 -21.88
CA ALA A 168 -67.93 22.28 -22.03
C ALA A 168 -67.63 23.70 -21.48
N GLY A 169 -66.40 24.20 -21.71
CA GLY A 169 -65.94 25.52 -21.27
C GLY A 169 -65.51 25.63 -19.78
N LYS A 170 -65.59 24.56 -19.00
CA LYS A 170 -65.16 24.53 -17.60
C LYS A 170 -63.86 23.81 -17.46
N LYS A 171 -62.88 24.42 -16.74
CA LYS A 171 -61.61 23.77 -16.37
C LYS A 171 -61.84 22.80 -15.20
N ILE A 172 -61.59 21.53 -15.46
CA ILE A 172 -61.70 20.45 -14.47
C ILE A 172 -60.29 19.92 -14.16
N ALA A 173 -59.91 19.85 -12.88
CA ALA A 173 -58.68 19.27 -12.48
C ALA A 173 -58.67 17.76 -12.74
N ILE A 174 -57.61 17.25 -13.38
CA ILE A 174 -57.47 15.83 -13.74
C ILE A 174 -56.43 15.11 -12.88
N THR A 175 -55.95 15.74 -11.81
CA THR A 175 -54.97 15.17 -10.87
C THR A 175 -55.38 13.78 -10.35
N TYR A 176 -56.69 13.57 -10.14
CA TYR A 176 -57.20 12.28 -9.67
C TYR A 176 -57.03 11.15 -10.70
N LEU A 177 -57.01 11.45 -12.00
CA LEU A 177 -56.78 10.48 -13.06
C LEU A 177 -55.29 10.11 -13.16
N ILE A 178 -54.39 11.03 -12.85
CA ILE A 178 -52.94 10.85 -12.97
C ILE A 178 -52.33 10.25 -11.70
N ASN A 179 -52.96 10.47 -10.54
CA ASN A 179 -52.42 10.02 -9.24
C ASN A 179 -52.08 8.51 -9.14
N PRO A 180 -52.85 7.56 -9.69
CA PRO A 180 -52.45 6.15 -9.66
C PRO A 180 -51.11 5.89 -10.38
N ALA A 181 -50.96 6.43 -11.59
CA ALA A 181 -49.74 6.31 -12.35
C ALA A 181 -48.54 7.05 -11.70
N VAL A 182 -48.81 8.18 -11.02
CA VAL A 182 -47.79 8.90 -10.23
C VAL A 182 -47.13 7.98 -9.19
N LYS A 183 -47.87 7.08 -8.57
CA LYS A 183 -47.30 6.15 -7.58
C LYS A 183 -46.31 5.16 -8.22
N LEU A 184 -46.62 4.64 -9.38
CA LEU A 184 -45.78 3.70 -10.13
C LEU A 184 -44.51 4.40 -10.64
N PHE A 185 -44.64 5.56 -11.27
CA PHE A 185 -43.48 6.27 -11.77
C PHE A 185 -42.57 6.81 -10.67
N LYS A 186 -43.10 7.17 -9.49
CA LYS A 186 -42.31 7.55 -8.32
C LYS A 186 -41.30 6.47 -7.94
N THR A 187 -41.78 5.25 -7.70
CA THR A 187 -40.93 4.12 -7.35
C THR A 187 -39.93 3.82 -8.46
N ARG A 188 -40.32 3.95 -9.71
CA ARG A 188 -39.40 3.71 -10.83
C ARG A 188 -38.30 4.75 -10.89
N ILE A 189 -38.61 6.04 -10.72
CA ILE A 189 -37.63 7.13 -10.72
C ILE A 189 -36.71 7.03 -9.51
N GLU A 190 -37.23 6.69 -8.32
CA GLU A 190 -36.39 6.42 -7.12
C GLU A 190 -35.34 5.36 -7.44
N ASN A 191 -35.73 4.23 -8.00
CA ASN A 191 -34.86 3.13 -8.37
C ASN A 191 -33.84 3.52 -9.46
N GLU A 192 -34.27 4.24 -10.51
CA GLU A 192 -33.34 4.69 -11.56
C GLU A 192 -32.31 5.70 -11.04
N LEU A 193 -32.72 6.58 -10.12
CA LEU A 193 -31.79 7.51 -9.47
C LEU A 193 -30.81 6.77 -8.57
N ASP A 194 -31.28 5.83 -7.76
CA ASP A 194 -30.42 4.99 -6.93
C ASP A 194 -29.41 4.19 -7.77
N LYS A 195 -29.86 3.65 -8.88
CA LYS A 195 -29.01 2.96 -9.84
C LYS A 195 -27.97 3.90 -10.43
N ALA A 196 -28.36 5.09 -10.91
CA ALA A 196 -27.46 6.07 -11.49
C ALA A 196 -26.40 6.54 -10.46
N ILE A 197 -26.79 6.79 -9.20
CA ILE A 197 -25.86 7.16 -8.14
C ILE A 197 -24.93 5.99 -7.82
N THR A 198 -25.45 4.78 -7.70
CA THR A 198 -24.64 3.58 -7.43
C THR A 198 -23.63 3.30 -8.53
N GLU A 199 -24.02 3.45 -9.80
CA GLU A 199 -23.14 3.23 -10.95
C GLU A 199 -22.13 4.37 -11.13
N SER A 200 -22.46 5.60 -10.70
CA SER A 200 -21.55 6.75 -10.74
C SER A 200 -20.35 6.59 -9.81
N VAL A 201 -20.42 5.72 -8.83
CA VAL A 201 -19.36 5.50 -7.81
C VAL A 201 -19.01 4.01 -7.72
N ASN A 202 -18.53 3.44 -8.82
CA ASN A 202 -17.95 2.09 -8.82
C ASN A 202 -16.43 2.17 -8.62
N PHE A 203 -15.97 2.13 -7.38
CA PHE A 203 -14.55 2.26 -7.04
C PHE A 203 -13.83 0.90 -6.86
N LYS A 204 -14.56 -0.23 -6.86
CA LYS A 204 -13.96 -1.55 -6.65
C LYS A 204 -12.85 -1.87 -7.66
N PRO A 205 -13.04 -1.75 -8.98
CA PRO A 205 -11.99 -2.06 -9.94
C PRO A 205 -10.75 -1.19 -9.71
N GLN A 206 -10.95 0.13 -9.52
CA GLN A 206 -9.88 1.09 -9.34
C GLN A 206 -9.05 0.80 -8.07
N VAL A 207 -9.72 0.49 -6.94
CA VAL A 207 -9.04 0.14 -5.70
C VAL A 207 -8.27 -1.18 -5.86
N LEU A 208 -8.88 -2.19 -6.47
CA LEU A 208 -8.19 -3.48 -6.67
C LEU A 208 -7.00 -3.35 -7.63
N ASP A 209 -7.12 -2.55 -8.68
CA ASP A 209 -6.01 -2.29 -9.61
C ASP A 209 -4.90 -1.45 -8.95
N ALA A 210 -5.26 -0.48 -8.09
CA ALA A 210 -4.29 0.26 -7.27
C ALA A 210 -3.54 -0.67 -6.31
N LEU A 211 -4.24 -1.58 -5.61
CA LEU A 211 -3.62 -2.57 -4.73
C LEU A 211 -2.71 -3.53 -5.50
N GLN A 212 -3.11 -3.94 -6.72
CA GLN A 212 -2.27 -4.75 -7.60
C GLN A 212 -1.01 -3.98 -8.02
N GLY A 213 -1.13 -2.68 -8.30
CA GLY A 213 0.01 -1.80 -8.58
C GLY A 213 0.96 -1.69 -7.39
N LEU A 214 0.41 -1.41 -6.20
CA LEU A 214 1.17 -1.29 -4.94
C LEU A 214 1.84 -2.60 -4.52
N SER A 215 1.31 -3.75 -4.94
CA SER A 215 1.88 -5.05 -4.62
C SER A 215 3.06 -5.46 -5.51
N LYS A 216 3.34 -4.69 -6.55
CA LYS A 216 4.52 -4.92 -7.39
C LYS A 216 5.76 -4.42 -6.65
N PRO A 217 6.80 -5.26 -6.52
CA PRO A 217 8.06 -4.80 -5.95
C PRO A 217 8.63 -3.63 -6.75
N PHE A 218 9.27 -2.70 -6.07
CA PHE A 218 9.99 -1.61 -6.71
C PHE A 218 11.33 -1.34 -6.02
N LEU A 219 12.30 -0.91 -6.81
CA LEU A 219 13.65 -0.62 -6.35
C LEU A 219 13.65 0.71 -5.59
N THR A 220 14.09 0.67 -4.32
CA THR A 220 14.18 1.85 -3.44
C THR A 220 15.59 2.41 -3.37
N SER A 221 16.60 1.59 -3.63
CA SER A 221 18.01 2.00 -3.68
C SER A 221 18.78 1.16 -4.69
N GLU A 222 19.32 1.81 -5.73
CA GLU A 222 20.23 1.17 -6.68
C GLU A 222 21.58 0.82 -6.03
N GLN A 223 22.07 1.69 -5.15
CA GLN A 223 23.37 1.52 -4.50
C GLN A 223 23.44 0.24 -3.64
N TYR A 224 22.33 -0.11 -2.99
CA TYR A 224 22.23 -1.26 -2.10
C TYR A 224 21.37 -2.38 -2.68
N GLU A 225 20.91 -2.25 -3.93
CA GLU A 225 19.99 -3.19 -4.58
C GLU A 225 18.78 -3.52 -3.69
N THR A 226 18.19 -2.47 -3.07
CA THR A 226 17.13 -2.64 -2.09
C THR A 226 15.77 -2.53 -2.76
N TRP A 227 14.97 -3.57 -2.64
CA TRP A 227 13.60 -3.66 -3.17
C TRP A 227 12.58 -3.53 -2.05
N PHE A 228 11.49 -2.85 -2.30
CA PHE A 228 10.35 -2.76 -1.38
C PHE A 228 9.15 -3.51 -1.97
N LYS A 229 8.44 -4.25 -1.11
CA LYS A 229 7.21 -4.96 -1.44
C LYS A 229 6.17 -4.73 -0.36
N LEU A 230 4.96 -4.34 -0.77
CA LEU A 230 3.78 -4.27 0.06
C LEU A 230 2.82 -5.38 -0.37
N THR A 231 2.36 -6.20 0.56
CA THR A 231 1.36 -7.24 0.27
C THR A 231 0.07 -6.93 1.01
N PRO A 232 -1.00 -6.52 0.30
CA PRO A 232 -2.32 -6.31 0.88
C PRO A 232 -2.89 -7.60 1.48
N VAL A 233 -3.52 -7.49 2.64
CA VAL A 233 -4.15 -8.63 3.35
C VAL A 233 -5.65 -8.44 3.45
N GLU A 234 -6.11 -7.32 3.99
CA GLU A 234 -7.52 -7.00 4.20
C GLU A 234 -7.76 -5.50 4.01
N LEU A 235 -8.94 -5.16 3.53
CA LEU A 235 -9.44 -3.80 3.52
C LEU A 235 -10.57 -3.63 4.53
N TYR A 236 -10.60 -2.46 5.14
CA TYR A 236 -11.63 -2.03 6.06
C TYR A 236 -12.28 -0.75 5.57
N VAL A 237 -13.53 -0.53 5.94
CA VAL A 237 -14.24 0.70 5.61
C VAL A 237 -15.23 1.05 6.73
N THR A 238 -15.33 2.35 7.06
CA THR A 238 -16.38 2.86 7.93
C THR A 238 -17.61 3.26 7.12
N ASP A 239 -18.73 3.50 7.81
CA ASP A 239 -19.89 4.11 7.17
C ASP A 239 -19.54 5.47 6.55
N ALA A 240 -20.18 5.75 5.42
CA ALA A 240 -20.04 7.02 4.74
C ALA A 240 -20.75 8.13 5.54
N GLN A 241 -20.09 9.27 5.69
CA GLN A 241 -20.62 10.47 6.31
C GLN A 241 -20.74 11.57 5.27
N LEU A 242 -21.91 12.16 5.17
CA LEU A 242 -22.19 13.25 4.25
C LEU A 242 -22.07 14.59 4.98
N ASN A 243 -21.33 15.52 4.38
CA ASN A 243 -21.35 16.93 4.77
C ASN A 243 -21.69 17.80 3.55
N LYS A 244 -21.73 19.13 3.72
CA LYS A 244 -22.20 20.06 2.67
C LYS A 244 -21.47 19.97 1.34
N LYS A 245 -20.23 19.49 1.31
CA LYS A 245 -19.38 19.53 0.12
C LYS A 245 -18.88 18.16 -0.31
N GLN A 246 -18.87 17.19 0.59
CA GLN A 246 -18.24 15.91 0.35
C GLN A 246 -18.86 14.76 1.16
N ILE A 247 -18.75 13.58 0.62
CA ILE A 247 -18.98 12.32 1.29
C ILE A 247 -17.62 11.85 1.80
N THR A 248 -17.49 11.63 3.12
CA THR A 248 -16.26 11.15 3.74
C THR A 248 -16.45 9.74 4.28
N MET A 249 -15.42 8.92 4.15
CA MET A 249 -15.36 7.60 4.76
C MET A 249 -13.90 7.30 5.13
N ASN A 250 -13.67 6.50 6.14
CA ASN A 250 -12.33 6.01 6.41
C ASN A 250 -12.19 4.61 5.81
N MET A 251 -11.16 4.43 4.98
CA MET A 251 -10.71 3.13 4.53
C MET A 251 -9.44 2.76 5.28
N GLY A 252 -9.23 1.48 5.51
CA GLY A 252 -8.03 0.95 6.17
C GLY A 252 -7.47 -0.22 5.38
N LEU A 253 -6.16 -0.21 5.18
CA LEU A 253 -5.45 -1.31 4.57
C LEU A 253 -4.60 -2.01 5.62
N LYS A 254 -4.91 -3.28 5.90
CA LYS A 254 -4.01 -4.18 6.60
C LYS A 254 -3.10 -4.83 5.57
N CYS A 255 -1.80 -4.73 5.76
CA CYS A 255 -0.80 -5.23 4.82
C CYS A 255 0.44 -5.74 5.54
N THR A 256 1.28 -6.46 4.83
CA THR A 256 2.67 -6.72 5.24
C THR A 256 3.60 -5.90 4.34
N MET A 257 4.68 -5.42 4.91
CA MET A 257 5.70 -4.63 4.22
C MET A 257 7.06 -5.31 4.40
N GLU A 258 7.77 -5.45 3.31
CA GLU A 258 9.06 -6.11 3.28
C GLU A 258 10.02 -5.35 2.37
N THR A 259 11.26 -5.21 2.79
CA THR A 259 12.37 -4.86 1.90
C THR A 259 13.31 -6.03 1.77
N SER A 260 13.84 -6.25 0.59
CA SER A 260 14.88 -7.24 0.33
C SER A 260 16.12 -6.60 -0.26
N VAL A 261 17.29 -7.14 0.06
CA VAL A 261 18.57 -6.68 -0.45
C VAL A 261 19.13 -7.72 -1.42
N GLY A 262 19.53 -7.29 -2.61
CA GLY A 262 20.19 -8.10 -3.64
C GLY A 262 19.25 -8.72 -4.66
N GLN A 263 18.06 -9.14 -4.30
CA GLN A 263 17.13 -9.80 -5.23
C GLN A 263 15.73 -9.18 -5.18
N GLU A 264 15.13 -9.04 -6.35
CA GLU A 264 13.72 -8.64 -6.45
C GLU A 264 12.82 -9.72 -5.83
N PRO A 265 11.98 -9.38 -4.81
CA PRO A 265 11.07 -10.33 -4.22
C PRO A 265 9.88 -10.58 -5.14
N LYS A 266 9.42 -11.83 -5.24
CA LYS A 266 8.24 -12.16 -6.06
C LYS A 266 6.97 -11.66 -5.41
N SER A 267 6.09 -11.02 -6.19
CA SER A 267 4.72 -10.72 -5.75
C SER A 267 3.85 -11.96 -5.88
N THR A 268 3.20 -12.34 -4.79
CA THR A 268 2.21 -13.45 -4.76
C THR A 268 0.78 -12.94 -4.58
N PHE A 269 0.60 -11.62 -4.61
CA PHE A 269 -0.69 -10.99 -4.38
C PHE A 269 -1.68 -11.27 -5.51
N LYS A 270 -2.92 -11.63 -5.13
CA LYS A 270 -4.05 -11.81 -6.04
C LYS A 270 -5.16 -10.86 -5.63
N LYS A 271 -5.48 -9.91 -6.48
CA LYS A 271 -6.48 -8.86 -6.17
C LYS A 271 -7.87 -9.42 -5.84
N GLU A 272 -8.21 -10.59 -6.36
CA GLU A 272 -9.49 -11.26 -6.13
C GLU A 272 -9.62 -11.80 -4.69
N SER A 273 -8.52 -11.98 -3.98
CA SER A 273 -8.51 -12.47 -2.60
C SER A 273 -8.79 -11.38 -1.56
N VAL A 274 -8.80 -10.12 -1.97
CA VAL A 274 -9.00 -8.99 -1.04
C VAL A 274 -10.45 -8.90 -0.62
N THR A 275 -10.68 -8.95 0.69
CA THR A 275 -12.01 -8.74 1.28
C THR A 275 -12.14 -7.33 1.83
N LEU A 276 -13.32 -6.72 1.65
CA LEU A 276 -13.69 -5.45 2.28
C LEU A 276 -14.54 -5.74 3.51
N LYS A 277 -14.08 -5.31 4.67
CA LYS A 277 -14.80 -5.46 5.95
C LYS A 277 -15.35 -4.12 6.44
N ALA A 278 -16.66 -4.06 6.69
CA ALA A 278 -17.26 -2.91 7.34
C ALA A 278 -16.90 -2.91 8.84
N VAL A 279 -16.48 -1.75 9.34
CA VAL A 279 -16.11 -1.52 10.73
C VAL A 279 -16.71 -0.21 11.23
N LYS A 280 -16.97 -0.09 12.54
CA LYS A 280 -17.52 1.14 13.13
C LYS A 280 -16.46 2.23 13.30
N THR A 281 -15.26 1.85 13.65
CA THR A 281 -14.15 2.78 13.93
C THR A 281 -12.84 2.23 13.38
N MET A 282 -11.93 3.11 13.03
CA MET A 282 -10.57 2.78 12.61
C MET A 282 -9.55 3.59 13.40
N PRO A 283 -8.30 3.09 13.49
CA PRO A 283 -7.17 3.90 13.96
C PRO A 283 -6.99 5.12 13.06
N GLU A 284 -6.78 6.28 13.65
CA GLU A 284 -6.54 7.52 12.90
C GLU A 284 -5.11 7.61 12.35
N LYS A 285 -4.16 6.93 13.00
CA LYS A 285 -2.75 6.93 12.62
C LYS A 285 -2.38 5.67 11.85
N VAL A 286 -1.48 5.85 10.90
CA VAL A 286 -0.77 4.76 10.24
C VAL A 286 0.22 4.15 11.23
N SER A 287 0.21 2.83 11.35
CA SER A 287 1.26 2.06 12.02
C SER A 287 1.84 1.09 11.00
N ALA A 288 3.07 1.31 10.62
CA ALA A 288 3.77 0.51 9.63
C ALA A 288 4.96 -0.22 10.28
N ILE A 289 5.08 -1.51 9.99
CA ILE A 289 6.25 -2.30 10.33
C ILE A 289 6.81 -2.87 9.04
N VAL A 290 8.02 -2.44 8.70
CA VAL A 290 8.73 -2.90 7.52
C VAL A 290 9.78 -3.91 7.94
N ALA A 291 9.73 -5.12 7.38
CA ALA A 291 10.77 -6.12 7.55
C ALA A 291 11.83 -5.96 6.46
N ALA A 292 13.04 -5.55 6.84
CA ALA A 292 14.17 -5.45 5.93
C ALA A 292 14.95 -6.79 5.95
N VAL A 293 14.85 -7.54 4.86
CA VAL A 293 15.43 -8.86 4.70
C VAL A 293 16.74 -8.77 3.91
N SER A 294 17.84 -9.21 4.50
CA SER A 294 19.13 -9.32 3.83
C SER A 294 19.67 -10.74 3.96
N THR A 295 19.90 -11.39 2.82
CA THR A 295 20.62 -12.68 2.86
C THR A 295 22.02 -12.51 3.43
N TYR A 296 22.57 -13.55 4.06
CA TYR A 296 23.94 -13.48 4.56
C TYR A 296 24.96 -13.21 3.45
N GLU A 297 24.70 -13.70 2.24
CA GLU A 297 25.54 -13.42 1.08
C GLU A 297 25.56 -11.92 0.74
N SER A 298 24.39 -11.30 0.64
CA SER A 298 24.27 -9.86 0.35
C SER A 298 24.87 -9.02 1.47
N ALA A 299 24.62 -9.36 2.74
CA ALA A 299 25.21 -8.70 3.89
C ALA A 299 26.73 -8.82 3.91
N SER A 300 27.29 -10.01 3.60
CA SER A 300 28.73 -10.26 3.51
C SER A 300 29.41 -9.38 2.47
N LYS A 301 28.80 -9.22 1.29
CA LYS A 301 29.33 -8.33 0.23
C LYS A 301 29.41 -6.88 0.70
N ILE A 302 28.35 -6.38 1.34
CA ILE A 302 28.28 -5.00 1.83
C ILE A 302 29.31 -4.78 2.94
N ILE A 303 29.38 -5.70 3.92
CA ILE A 303 30.31 -5.60 5.04
C ILE A 303 31.74 -5.73 4.57
N THR A 304 32.04 -6.65 3.63
CA THR A 304 33.37 -6.75 3.04
C THR A 304 33.82 -5.40 2.47
N LYS A 305 32.99 -4.74 1.67
CA LYS A 305 33.27 -3.42 1.08
C LYS A 305 33.63 -2.37 2.15
N ASN A 306 32.96 -2.41 3.31
CA ASN A 306 33.16 -1.44 4.38
C ASN A 306 34.38 -1.74 5.26
N PHE A 307 34.77 -3.01 5.40
CA PHE A 307 35.83 -3.45 6.31
C PHE A 307 37.14 -3.85 5.63
N GLN A 308 37.10 -4.08 4.30
CA GLN A 308 38.30 -4.42 3.53
C GLN A 308 39.38 -3.33 3.70
N GLY A 309 40.60 -3.75 4.03
CA GLY A 309 41.73 -2.85 4.26
C GLY A 309 41.84 -2.33 5.71
N GLN A 310 40.86 -2.61 6.58
CA GLN A 310 40.98 -2.22 7.99
C GLN A 310 42.06 -3.03 8.69
N GLU A 311 42.84 -2.33 9.53
CA GLU A 311 43.98 -2.88 10.28
C GLU A 311 43.65 -3.11 11.75
N PHE A 312 44.01 -4.29 12.26
CA PHE A 312 43.93 -4.64 13.68
C PHE A 312 45.32 -5.05 14.18
N GLY A 313 45.67 -4.58 15.36
CA GLY A 313 46.95 -4.86 15.95
C GLY A 313 47.73 -3.61 16.33
N ASP A 314 48.99 -3.77 16.73
CA ASP A 314 49.89 -2.70 17.16
C ASP A 314 51.33 -2.94 16.69
N GLY A 315 51.99 -1.88 16.27
CA GLY A 315 53.38 -1.91 15.84
C GLY A 315 53.65 -2.91 14.73
N LYS A 316 54.56 -3.89 15.00
CA LYS A 316 54.93 -4.95 14.04
C LYS A 316 53.90 -6.10 13.95
N ARG A 317 52.86 -6.11 14.80
CA ARG A 317 51.85 -7.17 14.88
C ARG A 317 50.53 -6.67 14.35
N LYS A 318 50.39 -6.59 13.02
CA LYS A 318 49.21 -6.12 12.35
C LYS A 318 48.61 -7.16 11.42
N VAL A 319 47.30 -7.19 11.35
CA VAL A 319 46.54 -7.93 10.35
C VAL A 319 45.61 -6.99 9.63
N VAL A 320 45.38 -7.25 8.36
CA VAL A 320 44.52 -6.46 7.46
C VAL A 320 43.38 -7.33 7.00
N VAL A 321 42.14 -6.85 7.16
CA VAL A 321 40.95 -7.57 6.69
C VAL A 321 40.91 -7.58 5.18
N GLN A 322 40.70 -8.73 4.58
CA GLN A 322 40.58 -8.92 3.14
C GLN A 322 39.12 -9.19 2.75
N LYS A 323 38.40 -10.01 3.55
CA LYS A 323 37.05 -10.44 3.29
C LYS A 323 36.30 -10.69 4.59
N VAL A 324 35.00 -10.45 4.58
CA VAL A 324 34.07 -10.76 5.67
C VAL A 324 32.96 -11.65 5.14
N ASP A 325 32.76 -12.83 5.71
CA ASP A 325 31.61 -13.69 5.45
C ASP A 325 30.79 -13.84 6.72
N LEU A 326 29.46 -13.87 6.54
CA LEU A 326 28.47 -13.96 7.61
C LEU A 326 27.57 -15.18 7.42
N TRP A 327 27.15 -15.80 8.53
CA TRP A 327 26.07 -16.78 8.60
C TRP A 327 25.54 -16.91 10.01
N SER A 328 24.43 -17.61 10.18
CA SER A 328 23.84 -17.91 11.48
C SER A 328 24.23 -19.31 11.95
N LYS A 329 24.50 -19.43 13.26
CA LYS A 329 24.61 -20.69 13.96
C LYS A 329 24.16 -20.52 15.41
N ASP A 330 23.30 -21.41 15.90
CA ASP A 330 22.82 -21.44 17.29
C ASP A 330 22.32 -20.07 17.80
N SER A 331 21.48 -19.40 16.98
CA SER A 331 20.92 -18.06 17.22
C SER A 331 21.94 -16.94 17.38
N LYS A 332 23.20 -17.19 17.00
CA LYS A 332 24.26 -16.19 16.93
C LYS A 332 24.68 -15.96 15.48
N MET A 333 25.15 -14.77 15.19
CA MET A 333 25.82 -14.47 13.93
C MET A 333 27.27 -14.91 14.02
N ILE A 334 27.73 -15.68 13.05
CA ILE A 334 29.12 -15.97 12.84
C ILE A 334 29.70 -14.94 11.87
N VAL A 335 30.83 -14.36 12.24
CA VAL A 335 31.59 -13.39 11.45
C VAL A 335 32.93 -14.02 11.13
N ALA A 336 33.16 -14.39 9.88
CA ALA A 336 34.47 -14.87 9.42
C ALA A 336 35.26 -13.69 8.86
N LEU A 337 36.42 -13.42 9.44
CA LEU A 337 37.34 -12.39 8.98
C LEU A 337 38.56 -13.08 8.33
N GLU A 338 38.64 -13.00 7.00
CA GLU A 338 39.83 -13.39 6.28
C GLU A 338 40.86 -12.25 6.35
N MET A 339 42.06 -12.56 6.80
CA MET A 339 43.08 -11.58 7.11
C MET A 339 44.44 -11.96 6.51
N THR A 340 45.24 -10.93 6.24
CA THR A 340 46.63 -11.03 5.81
C THR A 340 47.52 -10.14 6.70
N GLY A 341 48.86 -10.33 6.64
CA GLY A 341 49.82 -9.52 7.40
C GLY A 341 50.71 -10.36 8.28
N SER A 342 50.85 -9.99 9.56
CA SER A 342 51.65 -10.78 10.51
C SER A 342 51.13 -12.20 10.69
N ILE A 343 49.85 -12.41 10.35
CA ILE A 343 49.17 -13.69 10.34
C ILE A 343 48.28 -13.74 9.14
N ASN A 344 48.28 -14.85 8.41
CA ASN A 344 47.41 -15.09 7.30
C ASN A 344 46.38 -16.16 7.66
N GLY A 345 45.10 -15.99 7.22
CA GLY A 345 44.05 -16.96 7.39
C GLY A 345 42.75 -16.36 7.90
N THR A 346 41.82 -17.21 8.26
CA THR A 346 40.48 -16.81 8.69
C THR A 346 40.29 -17.02 10.19
N ILE A 347 39.78 -16.01 10.87
CA ILE A 347 39.25 -16.13 12.23
C ILE A 347 37.75 -16.09 12.24
N TYR A 348 37.17 -16.80 13.17
CA TYR A 348 35.73 -16.87 13.35
C TYR A 348 35.34 -16.29 14.70
N LEU A 349 34.41 -15.30 14.63
CA LEU A 349 33.80 -14.67 15.79
C LEU A 349 32.33 -15.05 15.83
N SER A 350 31.77 -15.05 17.03
CA SER A 350 30.31 -15.17 17.20
C SER A 350 29.81 -14.03 18.05
N GLY A 351 28.60 -13.55 17.75
CA GLY A 351 27.97 -12.48 18.52
C GLY A 351 26.48 -12.36 18.20
N ILE A 352 25.77 -11.62 19.02
CA ILE A 352 24.34 -11.32 18.83
C ILE A 352 24.23 -9.89 18.32
N PRO A 353 23.76 -9.66 17.11
CA PRO A 353 23.53 -8.29 16.63
C PRO A 353 22.40 -7.64 17.44
N ASN A 354 22.63 -6.44 17.87
CA ASN A 354 21.70 -5.66 18.67
C ASN A 354 21.66 -4.21 18.18
N TYR A 355 20.70 -3.44 18.65
CA TYR A 355 20.51 -2.05 18.25
C TYR A 355 20.41 -1.13 19.46
N ASN A 356 21.16 -0.03 19.43
CA ASN A 356 21.09 1.02 20.42
C ASN A 356 20.17 2.14 19.95
N LEU A 357 19.03 2.29 20.60
CA LEU A 357 18.01 3.31 20.28
C LEU A 357 18.54 4.75 20.42
N VAL A 358 19.49 4.99 21.34
CA VAL A 358 20.00 6.34 21.62
C VAL A 358 21.04 6.75 20.58
N THR A 359 22.04 5.88 20.34
CA THR A 359 23.13 6.18 19.39
C THR A 359 22.77 5.88 17.95
N LYS A 360 21.64 5.17 17.72
CA LYS A 360 21.19 4.71 16.40
C LYS A 360 22.23 3.80 15.72
N GLU A 361 22.88 2.94 16.52
CA GLU A 361 23.93 2.04 16.07
C GLU A 361 23.52 0.58 16.17
N ILE A 362 23.85 -0.20 15.15
CA ILE A 362 23.90 -1.65 15.22
C ILE A 362 25.26 -2.04 15.80
N TYR A 363 25.27 -2.92 16.77
CA TYR A 363 26.46 -3.42 17.42
C TYR A 363 26.33 -4.91 17.74
N PHE A 364 27.44 -5.56 18.07
CA PHE A 364 27.43 -6.95 18.49
C PHE A 364 27.54 -7.05 20.01
N ASP A 365 26.56 -7.70 20.60
CA ASP A 365 26.61 -8.10 22.01
C ASP A 365 27.17 -9.49 22.14
N GLN A 366 27.82 -9.80 23.30
CA GLN A 366 28.42 -11.08 23.60
C GLN A 366 29.39 -11.59 22.50
N MET A 367 30.16 -10.69 21.89
CA MET A 367 31.11 -11.06 20.86
C MET A 367 32.30 -11.82 21.51
N ASP A 368 32.60 -13.01 21.01
CA ASP A 368 33.77 -13.80 21.39
C ASP A 368 34.30 -14.58 20.17
N TYR A 369 35.51 -15.04 20.25
CA TYR A 369 36.05 -16.00 19.29
C TYR A 369 35.31 -17.33 19.39
N VAL A 370 35.05 -17.96 18.27
CA VAL A 370 34.59 -19.36 18.27
C VAL A 370 35.65 -20.23 18.91
N LEU A 371 35.26 -21.22 19.70
CA LEU A 371 36.13 -21.98 20.59
C LEU A 371 37.38 -22.55 19.88
N ASP A 372 37.23 -23.15 18.71
CA ASP A 372 38.36 -23.67 17.92
C ASP A 372 39.29 -22.56 17.45
N THR A 373 38.75 -21.43 17.01
CA THR A 373 39.50 -20.24 16.64
C THR A 373 40.29 -19.72 17.83
N LYS A 374 39.67 -19.59 19.00
CA LYS A 374 40.34 -19.16 20.24
C LYS A 374 41.50 -20.06 20.62
N SER A 375 41.29 -21.37 20.58
CA SER A 375 42.31 -22.37 20.90
C SER A 375 43.46 -22.33 19.91
N THR A 376 43.19 -22.17 18.63
CA THR A 376 44.18 -22.06 17.57
C THR A 376 44.99 -20.76 17.70
N LEU A 377 44.34 -19.63 17.97
CA LEU A 377 45.02 -18.35 18.20
C LEU A 377 45.92 -18.37 19.44
N MET A 378 45.48 -18.97 20.53
CA MET A 378 46.29 -19.11 21.73
C MET A 378 47.60 -19.86 21.47
N ARG A 379 47.61 -20.86 20.59
CA ARG A 379 48.79 -21.62 20.20
C ARG A 379 49.69 -20.89 19.20
N THR A 380 49.09 -20.15 18.25
CA THR A 380 49.85 -19.63 17.09
C THR A 380 50.04 -18.12 17.14
N ALA A 381 49.09 -17.39 17.75
CA ALA A 381 49.02 -15.93 17.73
C ALA A 381 48.31 -15.38 18.98
N ASN A 382 48.82 -15.74 20.15
CA ASN A 382 48.21 -15.39 21.45
C ASN A 382 47.90 -13.88 21.60
N TRP A 383 48.67 -13.01 20.97
CA TRP A 383 48.44 -11.56 20.98
C TRP A 383 47.09 -11.20 20.30
N LEU A 384 46.70 -11.93 19.25
CA LEU A 384 45.42 -11.71 18.56
C LEU A 384 44.25 -12.28 19.38
N ALA A 385 44.46 -13.35 20.15
CA ALA A 385 43.48 -13.90 21.06
C ALA A 385 43.24 -13.05 22.32
N SER A 386 44.02 -11.98 22.50
CA SER A 386 43.90 -11.10 23.67
C SER A 386 42.55 -10.36 23.67
N GLY A 387 41.98 -10.16 24.87
CA GLY A 387 40.75 -9.42 25.03
C GLY A 387 40.81 -7.97 24.53
N VAL A 388 41.99 -7.37 24.47
CA VAL A 388 42.22 -6.02 23.94
C VAL A 388 41.91 -5.97 22.43
N ILE A 389 42.37 -6.95 21.65
CA ILE A 389 42.10 -7.02 20.22
C ILE A 389 40.64 -7.34 19.96
N LEU A 390 40.06 -8.29 20.68
CA LEU A 390 38.64 -8.60 20.56
C LEU A 390 37.76 -7.37 20.86
N LYS A 391 38.11 -6.62 21.92
CA LYS A 391 37.41 -5.37 22.25
C LYS A 391 37.52 -4.34 21.12
N LYS A 392 38.71 -4.18 20.52
CA LYS A 392 38.90 -3.27 19.38
C LYS A 392 38.09 -3.69 18.15
N ILE A 393 38.04 -4.99 17.86
CA ILE A 393 37.18 -5.53 16.78
C ILE A 393 35.73 -5.21 17.10
N GLN A 394 35.26 -5.46 18.32
CA GLN A 394 33.88 -5.20 18.74
C GLN A 394 33.53 -3.71 18.67
N GLU A 395 34.44 -2.81 19.02
CA GLU A 395 34.26 -1.36 18.90
C GLU A 395 34.19 -0.90 17.44
N THR A 396 34.96 -1.54 16.55
CA THR A 396 34.94 -1.26 15.10
C THR A 396 33.70 -1.85 14.43
N CYS A 397 33.16 -2.97 14.92
CA CYS A 397 31.92 -3.60 14.43
C CYS A 397 30.68 -2.87 14.93
N ARG A 398 30.71 -1.55 14.99
CA ARG A 398 29.55 -0.67 15.22
C ARG A 398 29.23 0.07 13.94
N TYR A 399 27.94 0.09 13.60
CA TYR A 399 27.48 0.73 12.37
C TYR A 399 26.32 1.67 12.69
N SER A 400 26.54 2.97 12.48
CA SER A 400 25.46 3.96 12.62
C SER A 400 24.51 3.87 11.44
N ILE A 401 23.23 3.64 11.72
CA ILE A 401 22.18 3.62 10.72
C ILE A 401 21.39 4.94 10.68
N LYS A 402 21.85 5.96 11.39
CA LYS A 402 21.16 7.26 11.48
C LYS A 402 20.93 7.87 10.10
N GLU A 403 21.98 7.93 9.28
CA GLU A 403 21.88 8.47 7.91
C GLU A 403 20.95 7.62 7.04
N ASN A 404 21.02 6.29 7.16
CA ASN A 404 20.14 5.39 6.41
C ASN A 404 18.67 5.60 6.78
N LEU A 405 18.34 5.81 8.05
CA LEU A 405 16.98 6.12 8.49
C LEU A 405 16.50 7.48 7.96
N GLU A 406 17.36 8.50 8.02
CA GLU A 406 17.05 9.84 7.49
C GLU A 406 16.84 9.82 5.97
N ASP A 407 17.68 9.09 5.25
CA ASP A 407 17.55 8.94 3.79
C ASP A 407 16.32 8.11 3.41
N GLY A 408 16.03 7.06 4.17
CA GLY A 408 14.78 6.30 4.05
C GLY A 408 13.55 7.21 4.25
N LYS A 409 13.57 8.05 5.29
CA LYS A 409 12.52 9.04 5.54
C LYS A 409 12.37 10.01 4.36
N LYS A 410 13.47 10.59 3.88
CA LYS A 410 13.45 11.51 2.74
C LYS A 410 12.93 10.86 1.46
N SER A 411 13.29 9.62 1.19
CA SER A 411 12.84 8.89 -0.01
C SER A 411 11.34 8.60 -0.01
N MET A 412 10.70 8.57 1.15
CA MET A 412 9.25 8.39 1.27
C MET A 412 8.43 9.67 1.08
N LEU A 413 9.01 10.87 1.35
CA LEU A 413 8.30 12.15 1.28
C LEU A 413 7.63 12.43 -0.08
N PRO A 414 8.23 12.14 -1.25
CA PRO A 414 7.57 12.34 -2.54
C PRO A 414 6.26 11.55 -2.69
N TYR A 415 6.16 10.38 -2.05
CA TYR A 415 4.95 9.55 -2.07
C TYR A 415 3.88 10.04 -1.08
N LEU A 416 4.22 10.99 -0.22
CA LEU A 416 3.34 11.61 0.77
C LEU A 416 3.01 13.07 0.44
N THR A 417 3.46 13.59 -0.72
CA THR A 417 3.29 14.99 -1.10
C THR A 417 2.58 15.07 -2.44
N ASN A 418 1.25 15.17 -2.39
CA ASN A 418 0.37 15.24 -3.59
C ASN A 418 0.69 14.17 -4.66
N TYR A 419 1.08 12.99 -4.21
CA TYR A 419 1.41 11.88 -5.10
C TYR A 419 0.13 11.32 -5.72
N SER A 420 0.14 11.12 -7.04
CA SER A 420 -0.99 10.52 -7.76
C SER A 420 -0.62 9.12 -8.28
N PRO A 421 -1.01 8.06 -7.58
CA PRO A 421 -0.76 6.68 -8.02
C PRO A 421 -1.58 6.31 -9.26
N MET A 422 -2.70 7.02 -9.49
CA MET A 422 -3.57 6.86 -10.64
C MET A 422 -4.40 8.13 -10.87
N PRO A 423 -4.91 8.36 -12.09
CA PRO A 423 -5.72 9.53 -12.40
C PRO A 423 -6.88 9.73 -11.43
N GLY A 424 -7.01 10.93 -10.87
CA GLY A 424 -8.09 11.31 -9.96
C GLY A 424 -7.90 10.89 -8.50
N ILE A 425 -6.78 10.26 -8.13
CA ILE A 425 -6.45 9.92 -6.75
C ILE A 425 -5.15 10.62 -6.35
N PHE A 426 -5.19 11.34 -5.23
CA PHE A 426 -4.05 12.08 -4.69
C PHE A 426 -3.78 11.65 -3.26
N VAL A 427 -2.52 11.32 -2.97
CA VAL A 427 -2.03 10.93 -1.65
C VAL A 427 -1.30 12.12 -1.03
N ASN A 428 -1.69 12.48 0.19
CA ASN A 428 -0.98 13.43 1.04
C ASN A 428 -0.79 12.82 2.42
N GLY A 429 0.31 13.16 3.09
CA GLY A 429 0.55 12.60 4.41
C GLY A 429 1.76 13.17 5.12
N THR A 430 1.99 12.68 6.32
CA THR A 430 3.18 12.96 7.14
C THR A 430 3.80 11.65 7.57
N LEU A 431 5.11 11.67 7.77
CA LEU A 431 5.84 10.61 8.44
C LEU A 431 6.36 11.18 9.76
N ASP A 432 5.72 10.79 10.87
CA ASP A 432 6.02 11.31 12.21
C ASP A 432 7.28 10.62 12.75
N ASP A 433 7.23 9.29 12.88
CA ASP A 433 8.33 8.48 13.38
C ASP A 433 8.78 7.46 12.33
N PHE A 434 10.08 7.23 12.30
CA PHE A 434 10.71 6.19 11.49
C PHE A 434 11.91 5.65 12.26
N GLU A 435 11.71 4.51 12.94
CA GLU A 435 12.65 3.97 13.90
C GLU A 435 12.94 2.49 13.67
N PHE A 436 14.16 2.12 13.95
CA PHE A 436 14.55 0.72 14.02
C PHE A 436 13.96 0.07 15.29
N ASP A 437 13.40 -1.11 15.17
CA ASP A 437 12.74 -1.83 16.27
C ASP A 437 13.62 -2.97 16.82
N LYS A 438 13.91 -3.96 15.99
CA LYS A 438 14.66 -5.17 16.38
C LYS A 438 15.34 -5.84 15.20
N ILE A 439 16.28 -6.74 15.52
CA ILE A 439 16.92 -7.65 14.55
C ILE A 439 16.52 -9.09 14.91
N GLU A 440 16.21 -9.88 13.88
CA GLU A 440 16.05 -11.32 14.00
C GLU A 440 17.01 -12.03 13.04
N LEU A 441 17.61 -13.13 13.50
CA LEU A 441 18.45 -13.99 12.69
C LEU A 441 17.66 -15.23 12.30
N THR A 442 17.63 -15.54 11.01
CA THR A 442 17.16 -16.83 10.49
C THR A 442 18.35 -17.64 10.02
N ASN A 443 18.13 -18.86 9.54
CA ASN A 443 19.22 -19.70 9.05
C ASN A 443 19.90 -19.14 7.78
N ASN A 444 19.21 -18.30 7.00
CA ASN A 444 19.69 -17.82 5.70
C ASN A 444 19.63 -16.30 5.51
N ALA A 445 19.07 -15.55 6.49
CA ALA A 445 18.97 -14.10 6.38
C ALA A 445 18.99 -13.38 7.74
N ILE A 446 19.35 -12.11 7.68
CA ILE A 446 19.21 -11.12 8.74
C ILE A 446 17.94 -10.34 8.45
N ILE A 447 17.07 -10.18 9.45
CA ILE A 447 15.83 -9.42 9.31
C ILE A 447 15.85 -8.27 10.32
N ALA A 448 15.80 -7.06 9.79
CA ALA A 448 15.67 -5.84 10.57
C ALA A 448 14.22 -5.33 10.49
N PHE A 449 13.61 -5.03 11.63
CA PHE A 449 12.28 -4.47 11.70
C PHE A 449 12.36 -2.96 11.93
N ILE A 450 11.68 -2.21 11.08
CA ILE A 450 11.61 -0.74 11.14
C ILE A 450 10.15 -0.38 11.37
N LYS A 451 9.89 0.42 12.39
CA LYS A 451 8.58 0.99 12.70
C LYS A 451 8.44 2.37 12.08
N GLY A 452 7.32 2.61 11.43
CA GLY A 452 6.94 3.93 10.95
C GLY A 452 5.55 4.31 11.46
N SER A 453 5.37 5.57 11.81
CA SER A 453 4.05 6.13 12.11
C SER A 453 3.85 7.44 11.39
N GLY A 454 2.60 7.80 11.12
CA GLY A 454 2.28 9.01 10.39
C GLY A 454 0.80 9.14 10.11
N GLN A 455 0.47 10.01 9.16
CA GLN A 455 -0.89 10.18 8.66
C GLN A 455 -0.87 10.12 7.14
N ILE A 456 -1.88 9.50 6.55
CA ILE A 456 -2.07 9.46 5.10
C ILE A 456 -3.52 9.86 4.82
N ASN A 457 -3.71 10.76 3.86
CA ASN A 457 -5.02 11.22 3.37
C ASN A 457 -5.12 10.95 1.88
N LEU A 458 -6.21 10.32 1.46
CA LEU A 458 -6.56 10.15 0.06
C LEU A 458 -7.63 11.16 -0.34
N LYS A 459 -7.33 11.96 -1.35
CA LYS A 459 -8.32 12.80 -2.02
C LYS A 459 -8.69 12.17 -3.34
N VAL A 460 -9.98 11.93 -3.55
CA VAL A 460 -10.54 11.51 -4.85
C VAL A 460 -11.10 12.76 -5.52
N ASP A 461 -10.54 13.14 -6.67
CA ASP A 461 -10.87 14.35 -7.41
C ASP A 461 -10.93 14.01 -8.90
N GLY A 462 -12.10 14.26 -9.52
CA GLY A 462 -12.28 13.96 -10.95
C GLY A 462 -12.34 12.48 -11.29
N MET A 463 -13.27 11.72 -10.69
CA MET A 463 -13.56 10.37 -11.15
C MET A 463 -13.95 10.40 -12.64
N LYS A 464 -13.12 9.78 -13.47
CA LYS A 464 -13.39 9.64 -14.93
C LYS A 464 -13.94 8.26 -15.23
#